data_9c4e1a315917d6a084da7c5a22a613f0
#
_entry.id   9c4e1a315917d6a084da7c5a22a613f0
#
_cell.length_a   1.000
_cell.length_b   1.000
_cell.length_c   1.000
_cell.angle_alpha   90.00
_cell.angle_beta   90.00
_cell.angle_gamma   90.00
#
_symmetry.space_group_name_H-M   'P 1'
#
loop_
_entity.id
_entity.type
_entity.pdbx_description
1 polymer ?
#
loop_
_entity_poly.entity_id
_entity_poly.type
_entity_poly.pdbx_seq_one_letter_code
_entity_poly.pdbx_strand_id
1 'polypeptide(L)'
;AEVVILEKTDQLLQKVKVSGGGRCNVTHNHTSIGEMARCYPRGSKVMKKLFPKFFVKDTIAWFAERGVKLKVEEDGRMFPTTDSSQTIIDCFLREIKKLQIDVWFNARVSSVETVENGYTLEVSKQKRTFDKVIWATGGVPNAKALDWLKERGYVIEKPIPSLFTFNMKKNP
;
A
#
# COMPACT_ATOMS: atom_id res chain seq x y z
N ALA A 1 13.53 -1.09 16.69
CA ALA A 1 12.99 0.25 16.45
C ALA A 1 11.54 0.28 16.99
N GLU A 2 11.16 1.36 17.63
CA GLU A 2 9.80 1.64 17.97
C GLU A 2 9.06 2.10 16.70
N VAL A 3 7.89 1.55 16.44
CA VAL A 3 7.12 1.84 15.22
C VAL A 3 5.70 2.19 15.60
N VAL A 4 5.16 3.25 15.00
CA VAL A 4 3.75 3.61 15.10
C VAL A 4 3.13 3.74 13.71
N ILE A 5 1.92 3.23 13.56
CA ILE A 5 1.09 3.42 12.37
C ILE A 5 0.07 4.53 12.66
N LEU A 6 0.07 5.56 11.84
CA LEU A 6 -0.92 6.64 11.90
C LEU A 6 -2.02 6.37 10.86
N GLU A 7 -3.21 6.01 11.30
CA GLU A 7 -4.37 5.80 10.44
C GLU A 7 -5.39 6.93 10.66
N LYS A 8 -5.79 7.56 9.56
CA LYS A 8 -6.71 8.71 9.61
C LYS A 8 -8.16 8.34 9.96
N THR A 9 -8.53 7.08 9.80
CA THR A 9 -9.87 6.54 10.06
C THR A 9 -9.86 5.69 11.34
N ASP A 10 -10.97 5.08 11.64
CA ASP A 10 -11.15 4.14 12.76
C ASP A 10 -10.83 2.68 12.38
N GLN A 11 -10.43 2.42 11.13
CA GLN A 11 -10.22 1.06 10.62
C GLN A 11 -8.98 0.95 9.74
N LEU A 12 -8.14 -0.05 10.01
CA LEU A 12 -7.00 -0.41 9.16
C LEU A 12 -7.43 -1.18 7.90
N LEU A 13 -6.58 -1.12 6.88
CA LEU A 13 -6.60 -2.03 5.74
C LEU A 13 -7.88 -1.99 4.88
N GLN A 14 -8.64 -0.88 4.91
CA GLN A 14 -9.88 -0.72 4.15
C GLN A 14 -9.69 -0.95 2.64
N LYS A 15 -8.56 -0.50 2.08
CA LYS A 15 -8.25 -0.73 0.66
C LYS A 15 -7.94 -2.20 0.37
N VAL A 16 -7.34 -2.91 1.30
CA VAL A 16 -7.13 -4.37 1.18
C VAL A 16 -8.47 -5.09 1.16
N LYS A 17 -9.40 -4.69 2.04
CA LYS A 17 -10.72 -5.30 2.17
C LYS A 17 -11.50 -5.33 0.86
N VAL A 18 -11.45 -4.25 0.07
CA VAL A 18 -12.20 -4.13 -1.19
C VAL A 18 -11.39 -4.56 -2.42
N SER A 19 -10.08 -4.75 -2.28
CA SER A 19 -9.22 -5.09 -3.41
C SER A 19 -9.55 -6.46 -4.01
N GLY A 20 -9.34 -6.61 -5.32
CA GLY A 20 -9.60 -7.86 -6.03
C GLY A 20 -11.02 -8.39 -5.87
N GLY A 21 -12.01 -7.49 -5.75
CA GLY A 21 -13.42 -7.87 -5.53
C GLY A 21 -13.67 -8.50 -4.16
N GLY A 22 -12.94 -8.06 -3.13
CA GLY A 22 -13.05 -8.59 -1.76
C GLY A 22 -12.20 -9.84 -1.50
N ARG A 23 -11.40 -10.28 -2.49
CA ARG A 23 -10.51 -11.44 -2.36
C ARG A 23 -9.05 -11.07 -2.08
N CYS A 24 -8.65 -9.83 -2.32
CA CYS A 24 -7.29 -9.30 -2.29
C CYS A 24 -6.35 -9.96 -3.32
N ASN A 25 -6.20 -9.34 -4.49
CA ASN A 25 -5.11 -9.70 -5.40
C ASN A 25 -3.76 -9.31 -4.77
N VAL A 26 -3.02 -10.30 -4.27
CA VAL A 26 -1.78 -10.09 -3.51
C VAL A 26 -0.62 -9.73 -4.42
N THR A 27 -0.47 -10.48 -5.50
CA THR A 27 0.61 -10.31 -6.49
C THR A 27 0.24 -11.00 -7.80
N HIS A 28 1.15 -11.01 -8.75
CA HIS A 28 1.00 -11.71 -10.01
C HIS A 28 2.14 -12.72 -10.19
N ASN A 29 1.86 -13.91 -10.74
CA ASN A 29 2.82 -15.00 -10.90
C ASN A 29 3.85 -14.74 -12.02
N HIS A 30 4.52 -13.59 -11.97
CA HIS A 30 5.65 -13.31 -12.85
C HIS A 30 6.94 -13.90 -12.28
N THR A 31 7.64 -14.67 -13.09
CA THR A 31 8.96 -15.23 -12.74
C THR A 31 10.11 -14.33 -13.18
N SER A 32 9.86 -13.45 -14.16
CA SER A 32 10.84 -12.53 -14.73
C SER A 32 10.65 -11.11 -14.21
N ILE A 33 11.72 -10.54 -13.64
CA ILE A 33 11.76 -9.13 -13.25
C ILE A 33 11.47 -8.21 -14.46
N GLY A 34 11.96 -8.57 -15.63
CA GLY A 34 11.74 -7.79 -16.86
C GLY A 34 10.27 -7.75 -17.25
N GLU A 35 9.57 -8.87 -17.17
CA GLU A 35 8.13 -8.95 -17.46
C GLU A 35 7.31 -8.18 -16.45
N MET A 36 7.55 -8.42 -15.16
CA MET A 36 6.84 -7.69 -14.10
C MET A 36 7.06 -6.18 -14.21
N ALA A 37 8.27 -5.71 -14.51
CA ALA A 37 8.56 -4.30 -14.66
C ALA A 37 7.84 -3.65 -15.86
N ARG A 38 7.54 -4.40 -16.93
CA ARG A 38 6.74 -3.90 -18.05
C ARG A 38 5.28 -3.60 -17.68
N CYS A 39 4.76 -4.25 -16.63
CA CYS A 39 3.43 -3.95 -16.09
C CYS A 39 3.36 -2.58 -15.41
N TYR A 40 4.49 -1.89 -15.24
CA TYR A 40 4.57 -0.54 -14.68
C TYR A 40 4.86 0.47 -15.79
N PRO A 41 3.85 1.01 -16.48
CA PRO A 41 4.06 1.96 -17.59
C PRO A 41 4.81 3.22 -17.15
N ARG A 42 4.65 3.61 -15.87
CA ARG A 42 5.45 4.63 -15.21
C ARG A 42 6.29 3.99 -14.11
N GLY A 43 7.57 4.26 -14.06
CA GLY A 43 8.47 3.73 -13.03
C GLY A 43 9.11 2.37 -13.32
N SER A 44 8.95 1.78 -14.51
CA SER A 44 9.56 0.50 -14.90
C SER A 44 11.05 0.42 -14.58
N LYS A 45 11.82 1.48 -14.88
CA LYS A 45 13.26 1.55 -14.59
C LYS A 45 13.57 1.47 -13.09
N VAL A 46 12.73 2.09 -12.26
CA VAL A 46 12.87 2.06 -10.79
C VAL A 46 12.52 0.67 -10.27
N MET A 47 11.42 0.08 -10.75
CA MET A 47 10.99 -1.26 -10.35
C MET A 47 12.03 -2.33 -10.68
N LYS A 48 12.70 -2.25 -11.83
CA LYS A 48 13.83 -3.15 -12.16
C LYS A 48 14.97 -3.11 -11.15
N LYS A 49 15.19 -1.98 -10.46
CA LYS A 49 16.20 -1.84 -9.42
C LYS A 49 15.73 -2.34 -8.06
N LEU A 50 14.42 -2.30 -7.80
CA LEU A 50 13.82 -2.71 -6.52
C LEU A 50 13.51 -4.21 -6.46
N PHE A 51 13.01 -4.79 -7.53
CA PHE A 51 12.63 -6.22 -7.58
C PHE A 51 13.74 -7.22 -7.22
N PRO A 52 15.04 -6.98 -7.49
CA PRO A 52 16.09 -7.84 -6.97
C PRO A 52 16.17 -7.90 -5.44
N LYS A 53 15.63 -6.91 -4.72
CA LYS A 53 15.62 -6.84 -3.25
C LYS A 53 14.41 -7.54 -2.63
N PHE A 54 13.27 -7.47 -3.30
CA PHE A 54 12.02 -8.10 -2.88
C PHE A 54 11.12 -8.28 -4.10
N PHE A 55 10.78 -9.54 -4.42
CA PHE A 55 10.05 -9.89 -5.62
C PHE A 55 8.85 -10.80 -5.33
N VAL A 56 8.20 -11.33 -6.35
CA VAL A 56 7.03 -12.20 -6.24
C VAL A 56 7.29 -13.41 -5.34
N LYS A 57 8.42 -14.11 -5.54
CA LYS A 57 8.81 -15.26 -4.71
C LYS A 57 8.92 -14.91 -3.23
N ASP A 58 9.45 -13.72 -2.94
CA ASP A 58 9.65 -13.25 -1.58
C ASP A 58 8.30 -12.88 -0.95
N THR A 59 7.37 -12.32 -1.74
CA THR A 59 5.97 -12.08 -1.31
C THR A 59 5.28 -13.39 -0.96
N ILE A 60 5.39 -14.40 -1.82
CA ILE A 60 4.80 -15.73 -1.61
C ILE A 60 5.37 -16.37 -0.33
N ALA A 61 6.69 -16.36 -0.19
CA ALA A 61 7.38 -16.91 0.99
C ALA A 61 6.95 -16.18 2.26
N TRP A 62 6.91 -14.84 2.23
CA TRP A 62 6.50 -14.02 3.36
C TRP A 62 5.10 -14.38 3.90
N PHE A 63 4.13 -14.58 3.00
CA PHE A 63 2.78 -15.00 3.38
C PHE A 63 2.74 -16.46 3.84
N ALA A 64 3.46 -17.36 3.16
CA ALA A 64 3.52 -18.78 3.51
C ALA A 64 4.08 -19.01 4.92
N GLU A 65 5.16 -18.30 5.30
CA GLU A 65 5.75 -18.33 6.65
C GLU A 65 4.76 -17.88 7.73
N ARG A 66 3.74 -17.11 7.35
CA ARG A 66 2.67 -16.62 8.24
C ARG A 66 1.37 -17.42 8.14
N GLY A 67 1.45 -18.59 7.51
CA GLY A 67 0.33 -19.54 7.39
C GLY A 67 -0.71 -19.14 6.34
N VAL A 68 -0.41 -18.18 5.47
CA VAL A 68 -1.29 -17.76 4.36
C VAL A 68 -0.82 -18.42 3.07
N LYS A 69 -1.65 -19.32 2.53
CA LYS A 69 -1.41 -19.96 1.24
C LYS A 69 -2.04 -19.12 0.13
N LEU A 70 -1.29 -18.94 -0.97
CA LEU A 70 -1.76 -18.26 -2.17
C LEU A 70 -2.00 -19.28 -3.28
N LYS A 71 -2.98 -19.01 -4.14
CA LYS A 71 -3.26 -19.72 -5.40
C LYS A 71 -3.07 -18.78 -6.58
N VAL A 72 -2.71 -19.34 -7.72
CA VAL A 72 -2.60 -18.65 -9.00
C VAL A 72 -3.87 -18.89 -9.79
N GLU A 73 -4.46 -17.85 -10.36
CA GLU A 73 -5.55 -17.95 -11.33
C GLU A 73 -5.00 -18.03 -12.78
N GLU A 74 -5.84 -18.38 -13.75
CA GLU A 74 -5.45 -18.59 -15.15
C GLU A 74 -4.75 -17.37 -15.77
N ASP A 75 -5.15 -16.17 -15.35
CA ASP A 75 -4.56 -14.92 -15.81
C ASP A 75 -3.28 -14.50 -15.02
N GLY A 76 -2.79 -15.37 -14.15
CA GLY A 76 -1.58 -15.16 -13.35
C GLY A 76 -1.77 -14.33 -12.09
N ARG A 77 -2.96 -13.81 -11.80
CA ARG A 77 -3.24 -13.14 -10.53
C ARG A 77 -3.17 -14.13 -9.37
N MET A 78 -2.72 -13.67 -8.22
CA MET A 78 -2.57 -14.51 -7.03
C MET A 78 -3.45 -14.02 -5.89
N PHE A 79 -4.25 -14.92 -5.37
CA PHE A 79 -5.20 -14.68 -4.28
C PHE A 79 -4.95 -15.64 -3.11
N PRO A 80 -5.39 -15.31 -1.89
CA PRO A 80 -5.41 -16.30 -0.81
C PRO A 80 -6.32 -17.48 -1.21
N THR A 81 -5.95 -18.69 -0.82
CA THR A 81 -6.73 -19.91 -1.12
C THR A 81 -8.14 -19.88 -0.54
N THR A 82 -8.39 -19.02 0.42
CA THR A 82 -9.71 -18.79 1.05
C THR A 82 -10.64 -17.91 0.22
N ASP A 83 -10.15 -17.29 -0.85
CA ASP A 83 -10.90 -16.30 -1.65
C ASP A 83 -11.47 -15.13 -0.83
N SER A 84 -10.83 -14.80 0.28
CA SER A 84 -11.25 -13.72 1.18
C SER A 84 -10.10 -12.79 1.51
N SER A 85 -10.29 -11.50 1.29
CA SER A 85 -9.36 -10.46 1.72
C SER A 85 -9.15 -10.43 3.23
N GLN A 86 -10.12 -10.97 4.00
CA GLN A 86 -10.01 -11.05 5.46
C GLN A 86 -8.80 -11.88 5.89
N THR A 87 -8.44 -12.93 5.14
CA THR A 87 -7.25 -13.74 5.41
C THR A 87 -5.96 -12.91 5.39
N ILE A 88 -5.86 -11.98 4.44
CA ILE A 88 -4.72 -11.06 4.32
C ILE A 88 -4.75 -10.02 5.44
N ILE A 89 -5.92 -9.47 5.73
CA ILE A 89 -6.13 -8.51 6.83
C ILE A 89 -5.71 -9.14 8.15
N ASP A 90 -6.21 -10.33 8.47
CA ASP A 90 -5.90 -11.03 9.70
C ASP A 90 -4.40 -11.35 9.82
N CYS A 91 -3.75 -11.68 8.71
CA CYS A 91 -2.30 -11.87 8.67
C CYS A 91 -1.56 -10.59 9.10
N PHE A 92 -1.88 -9.44 8.52
CA PHE A 92 -1.25 -8.17 8.90
C PHE A 92 -1.56 -7.76 10.34
N LEU A 93 -2.80 -7.94 10.80
CA LEU A 93 -3.17 -7.61 12.18
C LEU A 93 -2.43 -8.49 13.20
N ARG A 94 -2.23 -9.78 12.89
CA ARG A 94 -1.40 -10.66 13.73
C ARG A 94 0.06 -10.19 13.78
N GLU A 95 0.63 -9.77 12.66
CA GLU A 95 2.01 -9.27 12.62
C GLU A 95 2.15 -7.95 13.39
N ILE A 96 1.21 -7.02 13.25
CA ILE A 96 1.16 -5.77 14.03
C ILE A 96 1.19 -6.10 15.53
N LYS A 97 0.31 -7.00 15.97
CA LYS A 97 0.25 -7.43 17.38
C LYS A 97 1.53 -8.13 17.84
N LYS A 98 2.05 -9.08 17.04
CA LYS A 98 3.27 -9.83 17.34
C LYS A 98 4.50 -8.93 17.48
N LEU A 99 4.60 -7.90 16.63
CA LEU A 99 5.69 -6.95 16.61
C LEU A 99 5.47 -5.77 17.57
N GLN A 100 4.36 -5.75 18.30
CA GLN A 100 4.01 -4.70 19.25
C GLN A 100 4.02 -3.30 18.60
N ILE A 101 3.51 -3.21 17.37
CA ILE A 101 3.40 -1.96 16.64
C ILE A 101 2.19 -1.19 17.17
N ASP A 102 2.40 0.03 17.62
CA ASP A 102 1.32 0.91 18.01
C ASP A 102 0.51 1.39 16.81
N VAL A 103 -0.80 1.45 16.96
CA VAL A 103 -1.70 1.99 15.93
C VAL A 103 -2.51 3.12 16.54
N TRP A 104 -2.35 4.31 15.96
CA TRP A 104 -3.15 5.47 16.35
C TRP A 104 -4.25 5.68 15.30
N PHE A 105 -5.48 5.42 15.69
CA PHE A 105 -6.67 5.65 14.87
C PHE A 105 -7.10 7.10 14.94
N ASN A 106 -7.88 7.53 13.95
CA ASN A 106 -8.31 8.93 13.81
C ASN A 106 -7.13 9.92 13.86
N ALA A 107 -5.95 9.44 13.52
CA ALA A 107 -4.68 10.14 13.59
C ALA A 107 -4.32 10.78 12.24
N ARG A 108 -5.13 11.76 11.81
CA ARG A 108 -4.89 12.48 10.57
C ARG A 108 -3.65 13.36 10.69
N VAL A 109 -2.70 13.15 9.80
CA VAL A 109 -1.54 14.01 9.63
C VAL A 109 -1.94 15.20 8.75
N SER A 110 -1.79 16.42 9.28
CA SER A 110 -2.10 17.69 8.59
C SER A 110 -0.87 18.37 8.03
N SER A 111 0.28 18.22 8.69
CA SER A 111 1.55 18.76 8.20
C SER A 111 2.72 17.87 8.56
N VAL A 112 3.82 18.03 7.84
CA VAL A 112 5.11 17.39 8.09
C VAL A 112 6.21 18.40 7.88
N GLU A 113 7.08 18.56 8.84
CA GLU A 113 8.23 19.46 8.80
C GLU A 113 9.49 18.62 8.97
N THR A 114 10.51 18.89 8.15
CA THR A 114 11.84 18.31 8.36
C THR A 114 12.56 19.12 9.44
N VAL A 115 13.11 18.43 10.44
CA VAL A 115 13.92 19.02 11.50
C VAL A 115 15.32 18.40 11.47
N GLU A 116 16.25 18.94 12.26
CA GLU A 116 17.66 18.55 12.22
C GLU A 116 17.89 17.03 12.31
N ASN A 117 17.12 16.35 13.17
CA ASN A 117 17.29 14.91 13.41
C ASN A 117 16.01 14.09 13.15
N GLY A 118 15.23 14.47 12.14
CA GLY A 118 14.00 13.72 11.81
C GLY A 118 12.88 14.55 11.21
N TYR A 119 11.68 14.28 11.69
CA TYR A 119 10.46 14.89 11.16
C TYR A 119 9.51 15.23 12.29
N THR A 120 8.93 16.43 12.25
CA THR A 120 7.82 16.81 13.13
C THR A 120 6.52 16.73 12.33
N LEU A 121 5.59 15.91 12.80
CA LEU A 121 4.27 15.74 12.22
C LEU A 121 3.22 16.43 13.09
N GLU A 122 2.29 17.13 12.47
CA GLU A 122 1.08 17.55 13.14
C GLU A 122 0.01 16.46 12.97
N VAL A 123 -0.31 15.79 14.08
CA VAL A 123 -1.27 14.69 14.15
C VAL A 123 -2.42 15.12 15.04
N SER A 124 -3.63 15.23 14.49
CA SER A 124 -4.83 15.64 15.24
C SER A 124 -4.61 16.93 16.08
N LYS A 125 -3.97 17.94 15.47
CA LYS A 125 -3.61 19.24 16.08
C LYS A 125 -2.51 19.17 17.16
N GLN A 126 -1.82 18.05 17.29
CA GLN A 126 -0.68 17.90 18.19
C GLN A 126 0.60 17.64 17.40
N LYS A 127 1.70 18.29 17.79
CA LYS A 127 3.01 18.05 17.19
C LYS A 127 3.67 16.81 17.81
N ARG A 128 4.20 15.93 16.96
CA ARG A 128 4.94 14.72 17.30
C ARG A 128 6.19 14.62 16.45
N THR A 129 7.31 14.23 17.05
CA THR A 129 8.58 14.10 16.35
C THR A 129 8.97 12.64 16.18
N PHE A 130 9.48 12.30 15.00
CA PHE A 130 9.89 10.95 14.62
C PHE A 130 11.23 11.01 13.90
N ASP A 131 12.10 10.03 14.12
CA ASP A 131 13.39 9.93 13.44
C ASP A 131 13.22 9.66 11.94
N LYS A 132 12.23 8.85 11.58
CA LYS A 132 11.93 8.45 10.20
C LYS A 132 10.44 8.37 9.94
N VAL A 133 10.06 8.68 8.71
CA VAL A 133 8.67 8.61 8.25
C VAL A 133 8.58 7.82 6.96
N ILE A 134 7.63 6.88 6.91
CA ILE A 134 7.28 6.13 5.70
C ILE A 134 5.90 6.59 5.23
N TRP A 135 5.85 7.12 4.02
CA TRP A 135 4.61 7.55 3.38
C TRP A 135 3.92 6.38 2.70
N ALA A 136 2.86 5.89 3.30
CA ALA A 136 2.08 4.76 2.80
C ALA A 136 0.59 5.10 2.64
N THR A 137 0.29 6.33 2.23
CA THR A 137 -1.09 6.88 2.17
C THR A 137 -1.94 6.29 1.04
N GLY A 138 -1.35 5.45 0.19
CA GLY A 138 -2.02 4.84 -0.95
C GLY A 138 -2.31 5.82 -2.09
N GLY A 139 -3.05 5.38 -3.09
CA GLY A 139 -3.41 6.21 -4.23
C GLY A 139 -4.36 7.35 -3.86
N VAL A 140 -4.24 8.46 -4.59
CA VAL A 140 -5.06 9.66 -4.40
C VAL A 140 -5.87 9.94 -5.67
N PRO A 141 -7.19 10.05 -5.59
CA PRO A 141 -8.03 10.36 -6.75
C PRO A 141 -7.94 11.82 -7.18
N ASN A 142 -7.48 12.70 -6.29
CA ASN A 142 -7.39 14.15 -6.53
C ASN A 142 -5.94 14.61 -6.44
N ALA A 143 -5.44 15.23 -7.53
CA ALA A 143 -4.08 15.75 -7.61
C ALA A 143 -3.75 16.77 -6.50
N LYS A 144 -4.74 17.55 -6.02
CA LYS A 144 -4.56 18.49 -4.90
C LYS A 144 -4.12 17.80 -3.61
N ALA A 145 -4.47 16.53 -3.42
CA ALA A 145 -4.01 15.77 -2.25
C ALA A 145 -2.50 15.48 -2.26
N LEU A 146 -1.78 15.84 -3.33
CA LEU A 146 -0.34 15.72 -3.46
C LEU A 146 0.39 17.08 -3.41
N ASP A 147 -0.34 18.19 -3.22
CA ASP A 147 0.27 19.53 -3.25
C ASP A 147 1.29 19.71 -2.12
N TRP A 148 1.07 19.10 -0.97
CA TRP A 148 2.03 19.08 0.13
C TRP A 148 3.41 18.47 -0.24
N LEU A 149 3.46 17.54 -1.23
CA LEU A 149 4.72 17.01 -1.77
C LEU A 149 5.39 18.02 -2.71
N LYS A 150 4.59 18.72 -3.53
CA LYS A 150 5.11 19.78 -4.42
C LYS A 150 5.73 20.92 -3.63
N GLU A 151 5.07 21.33 -2.53
CA GLU A 151 5.58 22.34 -1.61
C GLU A 151 6.93 21.96 -0.99
N ARG A 152 7.27 20.66 -0.98
CA ARG A 152 8.57 20.11 -0.56
C ARG A 152 9.56 19.89 -1.70
N GLY A 153 9.28 20.42 -2.88
CA GLY A 153 10.16 20.32 -4.03
C GLY A 153 10.08 19.00 -4.81
N TYR A 154 9.12 18.10 -4.48
CA TYR A 154 8.92 16.90 -5.29
C TYR A 154 8.21 17.21 -6.59
N VAL A 155 8.74 16.69 -7.70
CA VAL A 155 8.06 16.72 -8.99
C VAL A 155 6.98 15.65 -9.01
N ILE A 156 5.73 16.07 -9.16
CA ILE A 156 4.57 15.18 -9.15
C ILE A 156 3.98 15.09 -10.55
N GLU A 157 4.06 13.92 -11.15
CA GLU A 157 3.34 13.60 -12.37
C GLU A 157 1.83 13.52 -12.11
N LYS A 158 1.05 14.17 -12.98
CA LYS A 158 -0.41 14.18 -12.86
C LYS A 158 -0.96 12.74 -12.87
N PRO A 159 -1.76 12.34 -11.87
CA PRO A 159 -2.44 11.04 -11.90
C PRO A 159 -3.34 10.92 -13.13
N ILE A 160 -3.28 9.77 -13.79
CA ILE A 160 -4.13 9.42 -14.93
C ILE A 160 -4.93 8.18 -14.53
N PRO A 161 -6.25 8.15 -14.77
CA PRO A 161 -7.04 6.94 -14.56
C PRO A 161 -6.46 5.79 -15.40
N SER A 162 -6.24 4.64 -14.77
CA SER A 162 -5.73 3.43 -15.42
C SER A 162 -6.79 2.32 -15.53
N LEU A 163 -7.90 2.49 -14.83
CA LEU A 163 -9.04 1.58 -14.85
C LEU A 163 -10.33 2.40 -14.95
N PHE A 164 -11.23 1.98 -15.82
CA PHE A 164 -12.51 2.64 -16.05
C PHE A 164 -13.65 1.66 -15.77
N THR A 165 -14.71 2.15 -15.15
CA THR A 165 -15.98 1.44 -15.02
C THR A 165 -16.98 2.07 -15.98
N PHE A 166 -17.61 1.27 -16.81
CA PHE A 166 -18.70 1.71 -17.67
C PHE A 166 -20.00 1.67 -16.87
N ASN A 167 -20.63 2.83 -16.70
CA ASN A 167 -21.99 2.90 -16.17
C ASN A 167 -22.98 2.81 -17.33
N MET A 168 -23.58 1.66 -17.53
CA MET A 168 -24.71 1.52 -18.45
C MET A 168 -25.98 1.98 -17.71
N LYS A 169 -26.47 3.16 -18.08
CA LYS A 169 -27.79 3.62 -17.65
C LYS A 169 -28.83 2.82 -18.43
N LYS A 170 -29.51 1.92 -17.74
CA LYS A 170 -30.56 1.04 -18.25
C LYS A 170 -30.05 0.08 -19.33
N ASN A 171 -29.85 -1.16 -18.94
CA ASN A 171 -29.92 -2.28 -19.88
C ASN A 171 -31.38 -2.50 -20.17
N PRO A 172 -31.85 -2.49 -21.46
CA PRO A 172 -33.23 -2.79 -21.80
C PRO A 172 -33.57 -4.24 -21.46
#